data_a808ad3dda80563a7063f0af1bde78d1
#
_entry.id   a808ad3dda80563a7063f0af1bde78d1
#
_cell.length_a   1.000
_cell.length_b   1.000
_cell.length_c   1.000
_cell.angle_alpha   90.00
_cell.angle_beta   90.00
_cell.angle_gamma   90.00
#
_symmetry.space_group_name_H-M   'P 1'
#
loop_
_entity.id
_entity.type
_entity.pdbx_description
1 polymer ?
#
loop_
_entity_poly.entity_id
_entity_poly.type
_entity_poly.pdbx_seq_one_letter_code
_entity_poly.pdbx_strand_id
1 'polypeptide(L)'
;GCGEGSHLSWLSKRVKAPLCGMDIAKEGIHQASVHFGNEALFFLGDLANLPFADESCGTLLNILTPSNYQEFMRVLAPGGTLVKVIPGNDYLAQLRQQLYRSNPEKQTYSNADIIERVQSECRQVTFEEVRYTVNLTDATYRHLLEMTPLYWGATPEDKAYSNEHPLATVTVHYILAVVKKP
;
A
#
# COMPACT_ATOMS: atom_id res chain seq x y z
N GLY A 1 -3.56 0.34 -7.36
CA GLY A 1 -3.83 0.98 -6.08
C GLY A 1 -2.99 2.23 -5.87
N CYS A 2 -3.11 3.25 -6.77
CA CYS A 2 -2.32 4.48 -6.63
C CYS A 2 -2.98 5.52 -5.70
N GLY A 3 -4.24 5.29 -5.28
CA GLY A 3 -5.00 6.23 -4.47
C GLY A 3 -5.07 7.60 -5.13
N GLU A 4 -4.76 8.65 -4.34
CA GLU A 4 -4.76 10.06 -4.76
C GLU A 4 -3.46 10.49 -5.49
N GLY A 5 -2.53 9.57 -5.79
CA GLY A 5 -1.39 9.80 -6.68
C GLY A 5 -0.12 10.39 -6.05
N SER A 6 -0.06 10.67 -4.75
CA SER A 6 1.11 11.31 -4.11
C SER A 6 2.42 10.52 -4.27
N HIS A 7 2.37 9.19 -4.24
CA HIS A 7 3.55 8.35 -4.49
C HIS A 7 4.10 8.55 -5.91
N LEU A 8 3.22 8.67 -6.91
CA LEU A 8 3.63 8.90 -8.30
C LEU A 8 4.17 10.32 -8.49
N SER A 9 3.57 11.33 -7.85
CA SER A 9 4.12 12.69 -7.83
C SER A 9 5.50 12.74 -7.19
N TRP A 10 5.73 11.99 -6.11
CA TRP A 10 7.05 11.89 -5.50
C TRP A 10 8.06 11.23 -6.44
N LEU A 11 7.64 10.19 -7.18
CA LEU A 11 8.49 9.49 -8.16
C LEU A 11 8.78 10.35 -9.39
N SER A 12 7.84 11.13 -9.90
CA SER A 12 8.00 11.96 -11.10
C SER A 12 9.21 12.90 -11.01
N LYS A 13 9.52 13.33 -9.78
CA LYS A 13 10.67 14.20 -9.49
C LYS A 13 12.02 13.46 -9.47
N ARG A 14 12.01 12.12 -9.56
CA ARG A 14 13.20 11.26 -9.37
C ARG A 14 13.49 10.34 -10.54
N VAL A 15 12.47 10.01 -11.33
CA VAL A 15 12.62 9.12 -12.47
C VAL A 15 12.19 9.82 -13.76
N LYS A 16 12.95 9.60 -14.83
CA LYS A 16 12.64 10.11 -16.18
C LYS A 16 11.96 8.99 -16.99
N ALA A 17 10.75 8.66 -16.65
CA ALA A 17 9.96 7.65 -17.35
C ALA A 17 8.49 8.06 -17.37
N PRO A 18 7.68 7.64 -18.36
CA PRO A 18 6.24 7.79 -18.31
C PRO A 18 5.68 7.10 -17.07
N LEU A 19 4.86 7.81 -16.29
CA LEU A 19 4.23 7.30 -15.09
C LEU A 19 2.73 7.16 -15.30
N CYS A 20 2.18 6.03 -14.86
CA CYS A 20 0.76 5.74 -14.89
C CYS A 20 0.28 5.30 -13.51
N GLY A 21 -0.84 5.85 -13.05
CA GLY A 21 -1.52 5.44 -11.83
C GLY A 21 -2.90 4.85 -12.13
N MET A 22 -3.23 3.77 -11.44
CA MET A 22 -4.53 3.13 -11.55
C MET A 22 -5.07 2.81 -10.17
N ASP A 23 -6.35 3.06 -9.97
CA ASP A 23 -7.08 2.66 -8.77
C ASP A 23 -8.54 2.31 -9.12
N ILE A 24 -9.20 1.54 -8.26
CA ILE A 24 -10.63 1.25 -8.37
C ILE A 24 -11.47 2.35 -7.72
N ALA A 25 -10.87 3.16 -6.84
CA ALA A 25 -11.52 4.25 -6.14
C ALA A 25 -11.62 5.49 -7.04
N LYS A 26 -12.83 5.75 -7.56
CA LYS A 26 -13.12 6.88 -8.44
C LYS A 26 -12.67 8.23 -7.86
N GLU A 27 -12.93 8.45 -6.57
CA GLU A 27 -12.57 9.69 -5.91
C GLU A 27 -11.06 9.87 -5.81
N GLY A 28 -10.31 8.80 -5.48
CA GLY A 28 -8.84 8.81 -5.48
C GLY A 28 -8.27 9.21 -6.84
N ILE A 29 -8.76 8.61 -7.92
CA ILE A 29 -8.34 8.93 -9.29
C ILE A 29 -8.71 10.37 -9.67
N HIS A 30 -9.88 10.86 -9.25
CA HIS A 30 -10.26 12.26 -9.49
C HIS A 30 -9.26 13.22 -8.82
N GLN A 31 -8.96 13.02 -7.55
CA GLN A 31 -7.99 13.82 -6.80
C GLN A 31 -6.58 13.73 -7.42
N ALA A 32 -6.12 12.53 -7.77
CA ALA A 32 -4.85 12.32 -8.44
C ALA A 32 -4.74 13.11 -9.76
N SER A 33 -5.79 13.05 -10.58
CA SER A 33 -5.83 13.74 -11.87
C SER A 33 -5.84 15.28 -11.72
N VAL A 34 -6.58 15.79 -10.73
CA VAL A 34 -6.65 17.23 -10.46
C VAL A 34 -5.30 17.77 -9.97
N HIS A 35 -4.65 17.05 -9.05
CA HIS A 35 -3.43 17.53 -8.42
C HIS A 35 -2.15 17.22 -9.21
N PHE A 36 -2.11 16.08 -9.90
CA PHE A 36 -0.87 15.53 -10.50
C PHE A 36 -1.02 15.10 -11.97
N GLY A 37 -2.10 15.49 -12.66
CA GLY A 37 -2.35 15.11 -14.04
C GLY A 37 -1.30 15.62 -15.05
N ASN A 38 -0.46 16.58 -14.69
CA ASN A 38 0.68 17.03 -15.48
C ASN A 38 1.94 16.18 -15.26
N GLU A 39 1.97 15.35 -14.21
CA GLU A 39 3.14 14.55 -13.80
C GLU A 39 2.99 13.08 -14.18
N ALA A 40 1.76 12.57 -14.22
CA ALA A 40 1.44 11.17 -14.54
C ALA A 40 0.04 11.05 -15.17
N LEU A 41 -0.20 9.95 -15.86
CA LEU A 41 -1.54 9.58 -16.34
C LEU A 41 -2.27 8.79 -15.25
N PHE A 42 -3.54 9.14 -15.01
CA PHE A 42 -4.37 8.45 -14.01
C PHE A 42 -5.65 7.92 -14.65
N PHE A 43 -6.02 6.68 -14.31
CA PHE A 43 -7.23 6.07 -14.82
C PHE A 43 -7.87 5.12 -13.81
N LEU A 44 -9.19 5.04 -13.90
CA LEU A 44 -10.00 4.10 -13.14
C LEU A 44 -9.82 2.71 -13.73
N GLY A 45 -9.54 1.71 -12.90
CA GLY A 45 -9.38 0.33 -13.37
C GLY A 45 -9.38 -0.69 -12.25
N ASP A 46 -9.53 -1.95 -12.63
CA ASP A 46 -9.53 -3.10 -11.73
C ASP A 46 -8.27 -3.95 -11.95
N LEU A 47 -7.70 -4.45 -10.87
CA LEU A 47 -6.58 -5.40 -10.89
C LEU A 47 -6.92 -6.74 -11.56
N ALA A 48 -8.22 -7.05 -11.71
CA ALA A 48 -8.66 -8.25 -12.41
C ALA A 48 -8.37 -8.21 -13.91
N ASN A 49 -8.29 -7.00 -14.50
CA ASN A 49 -8.01 -6.80 -15.92
C ASN A 49 -7.31 -5.46 -16.11
N LEU A 50 -5.98 -5.46 -16.13
CA LEU A 50 -5.19 -4.25 -16.28
C LEU A 50 -5.28 -3.72 -17.73
N PRO A 51 -5.57 -2.41 -17.92
CA PRO A 51 -5.74 -1.80 -19.23
C PRO A 51 -4.40 -1.50 -19.92
N PHE A 52 -3.45 -2.40 -19.80
CA PHE A 52 -2.13 -2.34 -20.45
C PHE A 52 -1.95 -3.52 -21.38
N ALA A 53 -1.26 -3.29 -22.48
CA ALA A 53 -0.85 -4.36 -23.38
C ALA A 53 0.12 -5.32 -22.67
N ASP A 54 0.23 -6.54 -23.19
CA ASP A 54 1.21 -7.50 -22.73
C ASP A 54 2.62 -6.90 -22.84
N GLU A 55 3.46 -7.16 -21.85
CA GLU A 55 4.87 -6.81 -21.84
C GLU A 55 5.17 -5.30 -22.05
N SER A 56 4.22 -4.42 -21.70
CA SER A 56 4.33 -2.97 -21.94
C SER A 56 4.90 -2.17 -20.76
N CYS A 57 5.02 -2.77 -19.57
CA CYS A 57 5.45 -2.10 -18.35
C CYS A 57 6.86 -2.54 -17.94
N GLY A 58 7.81 -1.62 -17.82
CA GLY A 58 9.15 -1.93 -17.30
C GLY A 58 9.17 -2.11 -15.77
N THR A 59 8.31 -1.37 -15.05
CA THR A 59 8.21 -1.46 -13.58
C THR A 59 6.75 -1.32 -13.15
N LEU A 60 6.33 -2.14 -12.20
CA LEU A 60 5.02 -2.10 -11.57
C LEU A 60 5.19 -1.93 -10.06
N LEU A 61 4.45 -0.96 -9.49
CA LEU A 61 4.39 -0.75 -8.04
C LEU A 61 3.01 -1.18 -7.54
N ASN A 62 3.01 -2.00 -6.49
CA ASN A 62 1.80 -2.43 -5.78
C ASN A 62 2.00 -2.17 -4.29
N ILE A 63 1.39 -1.09 -3.78
CA ILE A 63 1.65 -0.58 -2.43
C ILE A 63 0.43 -0.80 -1.55
N LEU A 64 0.53 -1.71 -0.57
CA LEU A 64 -0.51 -2.00 0.44
C LEU A 64 -1.89 -2.34 -0.15
N THR A 65 -1.92 -2.90 -1.36
CA THR A 65 -3.15 -3.25 -2.08
C THR A 65 -3.18 -4.74 -2.43
N PRO A 66 -4.35 -5.30 -2.78
CA PRO A 66 -4.44 -6.65 -3.31
C PRO A 66 -3.53 -6.88 -4.52
N SER A 67 -3.30 -8.12 -4.89
CA SER A 67 -2.43 -8.49 -6.01
C SER A 67 -3.12 -9.49 -6.94
N ASN A 68 -2.92 -9.28 -8.23
CA ASN A 68 -3.21 -10.24 -9.27
C ASN A 68 -1.89 -10.54 -10.02
N TYR A 69 -1.17 -11.57 -9.56
CA TYR A 69 0.17 -11.87 -10.11
C TYR A 69 0.11 -12.30 -11.58
N GLN A 70 -0.97 -12.93 -12.04
CA GLN A 70 -1.15 -13.28 -13.43
C GLN A 70 -1.16 -12.02 -14.32
N GLU A 71 -1.96 -11.03 -13.95
CA GLU A 71 -2.03 -9.75 -14.66
C GLU A 71 -0.72 -8.96 -14.53
N PHE A 72 -0.10 -8.96 -13.35
CA PHE A 72 1.19 -8.30 -13.16
C PHE A 72 2.27 -8.88 -14.07
N MET A 73 2.35 -10.20 -14.16
CA MET A 73 3.30 -10.87 -15.05
C MET A 73 2.94 -10.70 -16.52
N ARG A 74 1.66 -10.59 -16.88
CA ARG A 74 1.24 -10.31 -18.26
C ARG A 74 1.74 -8.95 -18.74
N VAL A 75 1.51 -7.91 -17.96
CA VAL A 75 1.84 -6.53 -18.36
C VAL A 75 3.32 -6.16 -18.21
N LEU A 76 4.08 -6.83 -17.34
CA LEU A 76 5.51 -6.59 -17.21
C LEU A 76 6.28 -7.07 -18.45
N ALA A 77 7.18 -6.24 -18.95
CA ALA A 77 8.13 -6.61 -19.98
C ALA A 77 9.12 -7.68 -19.49
N PRO A 78 9.74 -8.49 -20.36
CA PRO A 78 10.85 -9.36 -19.98
C PRO A 78 11.96 -8.56 -19.27
N GLY A 79 12.47 -9.08 -18.15
CA GLY A 79 13.39 -8.37 -17.26
C GLY A 79 12.77 -7.24 -16.44
N GLY A 80 11.47 -6.98 -16.59
CA GLY A 80 10.73 -5.98 -15.83
C GLY A 80 10.64 -6.32 -14.33
N THR A 81 10.29 -5.32 -13.52
CA THR A 81 10.32 -5.44 -12.06
C THR A 81 8.94 -5.14 -11.45
N LEU A 82 8.44 -6.06 -10.62
CA LEU A 82 7.36 -5.76 -9.68
C LEU A 82 7.96 -5.42 -8.31
N VAL A 83 7.57 -4.29 -7.76
CA VAL A 83 7.83 -3.93 -6.36
C VAL A 83 6.50 -3.95 -5.61
N LYS A 84 6.34 -4.94 -4.73
CA LYS A 84 5.17 -5.04 -3.85
C LYS A 84 5.55 -4.64 -2.43
N VAL A 85 4.81 -3.68 -1.88
CA VAL A 85 4.93 -3.29 -0.47
C VAL A 85 3.87 -4.03 0.34
N ILE A 86 4.33 -4.80 1.31
CA ILE A 86 3.52 -5.62 2.22
C ILE A 86 3.64 -5.03 3.62
N PRO A 87 2.54 -4.92 4.41
CA PRO A 87 2.68 -4.56 5.81
C PRO A 87 3.53 -5.60 6.54
N GLY A 88 4.50 -5.15 7.33
CA GLY A 88 5.23 -6.01 8.26
C GLY A 88 4.39 -6.32 9.50
N ASN A 89 4.82 -7.29 10.31
CA ASN A 89 4.05 -7.73 11.48
C ASN A 89 3.81 -6.61 12.49
N ASP A 90 4.72 -5.64 12.59
CA ASP A 90 4.61 -4.50 13.50
C ASP A 90 4.00 -3.24 12.86
N TYR A 91 3.47 -3.34 11.63
CA TYR A 91 2.86 -2.19 10.96
C TYR A 91 1.68 -1.64 11.76
N LEU A 92 1.82 -0.38 12.25
CA LEU A 92 0.86 0.30 13.11
C LEU A 92 0.52 -0.50 14.39
N ALA A 93 1.48 -1.23 14.98
CA ALA A 93 1.25 -2.12 16.11
C ALA A 93 0.61 -1.39 17.31
N GLN A 94 1.09 -0.18 17.64
CA GLN A 94 0.55 0.63 18.76
C GLN A 94 -0.91 1.00 18.50
N LEU A 95 -1.23 1.40 17.27
CA LEU A 95 -2.59 1.76 16.89
C LEU A 95 -3.50 0.53 16.89
N ARG A 96 -3.01 -0.62 16.41
CA ARG A 96 -3.72 -1.90 16.43
C ARG A 96 -4.06 -2.32 17.86
N GLN A 97 -3.11 -2.25 18.77
CA GLN A 97 -3.32 -2.56 20.18
C GLN A 97 -4.37 -1.65 20.81
N GLN A 98 -4.37 -0.38 20.47
CA GLN A 98 -5.32 0.60 20.98
C GLN A 98 -6.73 0.42 20.42
N LEU A 99 -6.86 0.17 19.10
CA LEU A 99 -8.15 -0.01 18.42
C LEU A 99 -8.80 -1.38 18.67
N TYR A 100 -8.05 -2.35 19.19
CA TYR A 100 -8.55 -3.70 19.47
C TYR A 100 -8.29 -4.14 20.91
N ARG A 101 -8.39 -3.20 21.87
CA ARG A 101 -8.23 -3.48 23.31
C ARG A 101 -9.21 -4.54 23.82
N SER A 102 -10.43 -4.50 23.30
CA SER A 102 -11.51 -5.46 23.62
C SER A 102 -11.36 -6.81 22.88
N ASN A 103 -10.44 -6.93 21.93
CA ASN A 103 -10.25 -8.15 21.13
C ASN A 103 -8.75 -8.48 20.96
N PRO A 104 -8.14 -9.21 21.91
CA PRO A 104 -6.70 -9.55 21.87
C PRO A 104 -6.26 -10.29 20.59
N GLU A 105 -7.11 -11.11 19.99
CA GLU A 105 -6.77 -11.85 18.76
C GLU A 105 -6.50 -10.93 17.58
N LYS A 106 -7.13 -9.75 17.54
CA LYS A 106 -6.93 -8.73 16.50
C LYS A 106 -5.77 -7.78 16.78
N GLN A 107 -5.14 -7.85 17.96
CA GLN A 107 -4.00 -7.00 18.30
C GLN A 107 -2.71 -7.39 17.58
N THR A 108 -2.61 -8.64 17.16
CA THR A 108 -1.48 -9.15 16.37
C THR A 108 -1.82 -9.20 14.88
N TYR A 109 -0.79 -9.14 14.05
CA TYR A 109 -0.90 -9.27 12.60
C TYR A 109 0.23 -10.15 12.08
N SER A 110 -0.06 -11.03 11.14
CA SER A 110 0.93 -11.81 10.43
C SER A 110 0.80 -11.56 8.93
N ASN A 111 1.93 -11.40 8.26
CA ASN A 111 2.02 -11.28 6.80
C ASN A 111 2.50 -12.58 6.14
N ALA A 112 2.58 -13.69 6.89
CA ALA A 112 3.13 -14.96 6.41
C ALA A 112 2.42 -15.46 5.15
N ASP A 113 1.08 -15.46 5.12
CA ASP A 113 0.28 -15.92 3.99
C ASP A 113 0.55 -15.07 2.72
N ILE A 114 0.78 -13.76 2.90
CA ILE A 114 1.07 -12.85 1.77
C ILE A 114 2.46 -13.16 1.22
N ILE A 115 3.45 -13.37 2.10
CA ILE A 115 4.82 -13.71 1.71
C ILE A 115 4.85 -15.06 1.00
N GLU A 116 4.21 -16.09 1.57
CA GLU A 116 4.10 -17.41 0.97
C GLU A 116 3.46 -17.33 -0.43
N ARG A 117 2.39 -16.54 -0.58
CA ARG A 117 1.76 -16.33 -1.88
C ARG A 117 2.69 -15.67 -2.88
N VAL A 118 3.45 -14.65 -2.50
CA VAL A 118 4.45 -14.03 -3.40
C VAL A 118 5.47 -15.07 -3.85
N GLN A 119 5.98 -15.88 -2.92
CA GLN A 119 6.98 -16.92 -3.21
C GLN A 119 6.44 -18.03 -4.11
N SER A 120 5.17 -18.42 -3.96
CA SER A 120 4.55 -19.44 -4.81
C SER A 120 4.24 -18.94 -6.23
N GLU A 121 3.85 -17.67 -6.36
CA GLU A 121 3.46 -17.08 -7.65
C GLU A 121 4.66 -16.51 -8.44
N CYS A 122 5.77 -16.19 -7.77
CA CYS A 122 6.91 -15.49 -8.35
C CYS A 122 8.22 -16.27 -8.15
N ARG A 123 8.88 -16.63 -9.28
CA ARG A 123 10.10 -17.47 -9.23
C ARG A 123 11.35 -16.76 -8.71
N GLN A 124 11.48 -15.45 -9.01
CA GLN A 124 12.65 -14.64 -8.64
C GLN A 124 12.18 -13.48 -7.77
N VAL A 125 12.22 -13.67 -6.47
CA VAL A 125 11.82 -12.67 -5.48
C VAL A 125 12.90 -12.49 -4.43
N THR A 126 13.18 -11.23 -4.10
CA THR A 126 13.97 -10.83 -2.92
C THR A 126 13.10 -10.01 -1.99
N PHE A 127 13.39 -10.09 -0.69
CA PHE A 127 12.67 -9.32 0.31
C PHE A 127 13.61 -8.38 1.03
N GLU A 128 13.15 -7.14 1.20
CA GLU A 128 13.83 -6.12 2.00
C GLU A 128 12.88 -5.62 3.09
N GLU A 129 13.41 -5.41 4.28
CA GLU A 129 12.64 -4.90 5.42
C GLU A 129 12.91 -3.41 5.60
N VAL A 130 11.84 -2.64 5.78
CA VAL A 130 11.89 -1.21 6.13
C VAL A 130 11.11 -1.00 7.40
N ARG A 131 11.79 -0.53 8.46
CA ARG A 131 11.16 -0.29 9.77
C ARG A 131 11.64 1.03 10.36
N TYR A 132 10.72 1.87 10.78
CA TYR A 132 10.99 3.15 11.45
C TYR A 132 9.80 3.60 12.28
N THR A 133 10.02 4.60 13.13
CA THR A 133 8.99 5.22 13.96
C THR A 133 8.66 6.61 13.42
N VAL A 134 7.38 6.94 13.40
CA VAL A 134 6.88 8.26 13.01
C VAL A 134 6.31 8.96 14.25
N ASN A 135 6.74 10.19 14.49
CA ASN A 135 6.14 11.05 15.50
C ASN A 135 4.82 11.61 14.95
N LEU A 136 3.81 11.62 15.78
CA LEU A 136 2.49 12.13 15.46
C LEU A 136 2.18 13.40 16.26
N THR A 137 1.54 14.34 15.59
CA THR A 137 0.78 15.42 16.23
C THR A 137 -0.67 14.97 16.38
N ASP A 138 -1.48 15.67 17.18
CA ASP A 138 -2.92 15.37 17.30
C ASP A 138 -3.62 15.39 15.94
N ALA A 139 -3.24 16.31 15.05
CA ALA A 139 -3.81 16.42 13.72
C ALA A 139 -3.45 15.21 12.84
N THR A 140 -2.17 14.84 12.79
CA THR A 140 -1.71 13.68 12.01
C THR A 140 -2.22 12.36 12.57
N TYR A 141 -2.40 12.26 13.89
CA TYR A 141 -3.03 11.10 14.52
C TYR A 141 -4.49 10.95 14.09
N ARG A 142 -5.27 12.02 14.08
CA ARG A 142 -6.67 11.99 13.61
C ARG A 142 -6.76 11.58 12.14
N HIS A 143 -5.93 12.14 11.26
CA HIS A 143 -5.88 11.72 9.86
C HIS A 143 -5.49 10.25 9.71
N LEU A 144 -4.56 9.74 10.54
CA LEU A 144 -4.21 8.32 10.54
C LEU A 144 -5.39 7.43 10.93
N LEU A 145 -6.20 7.82 11.92
CA LEU A 145 -7.42 7.10 12.29
C LEU A 145 -8.42 7.05 11.14
N GLU A 146 -8.67 8.18 10.50
CA GLU A 146 -9.66 8.28 9.41
C GLU A 146 -9.27 7.46 8.19
N MET A 147 -7.98 7.40 7.85
CA MET A 147 -7.48 6.71 6.66
C MET A 147 -7.27 5.21 6.84
N THR A 148 -7.13 4.72 8.07
CA THR A 148 -6.77 3.31 8.28
C THR A 148 -7.98 2.38 8.35
N PRO A 149 -7.96 1.25 7.60
CA PRO A 149 -8.99 0.21 7.73
C PRO A 149 -9.10 -0.36 9.16
N LEU A 150 -8.06 -0.25 9.99
CA LEU A 150 -8.10 -0.70 11.38
C LEU A 150 -9.21 0.00 12.17
N TYR A 151 -9.39 1.30 11.95
CA TYR A 151 -10.41 2.09 12.63
C TYR A 151 -11.83 1.62 12.27
N TRP A 152 -12.06 1.20 11.02
CA TRP A 152 -13.38 0.75 10.59
C TRP A 152 -13.81 -0.55 11.26
N GLY A 153 -12.87 -1.43 11.56
CA GLY A 153 -13.11 -2.72 12.22
C GLY A 153 -13.14 -2.69 13.75
N ALA A 154 -12.89 -1.53 14.38
CA ALA A 154 -12.88 -1.36 15.82
C ALA A 154 -14.27 -1.15 16.41
N THR A 155 -14.47 -1.52 17.68
CA THR A 155 -15.72 -1.30 18.40
C THR A 155 -15.94 0.20 18.70
N PRO A 156 -17.19 0.65 18.96
CA PRO A 156 -17.44 2.04 19.36
C PRO A 156 -16.64 2.47 20.59
N GLU A 157 -16.48 1.59 21.57
CA GLU A 157 -15.72 1.83 22.80
C GLU A 157 -14.22 2.00 22.52
N ASP A 158 -13.64 1.15 21.69
CA ASP A 158 -12.22 1.22 21.31
C ASP A 158 -11.94 2.47 20.46
N LYS A 159 -12.89 2.87 19.58
CA LYS A 159 -12.84 4.13 18.82
C LYS A 159 -12.87 5.35 19.74
N ALA A 160 -13.81 5.38 20.70
CA ALA A 160 -13.91 6.47 21.68
C ALA A 160 -12.60 6.60 22.47
N TYR A 161 -12.10 5.48 22.98
CA TYR A 161 -10.82 5.45 23.68
C TYR A 161 -9.66 5.99 22.83
N SER A 162 -9.56 5.56 21.58
CA SER A 162 -8.49 6.02 20.67
C SER A 162 -8.57 7.52 20.39
N ASN A 163 -9.78 8.08 20.27
CA ASN A 163 -9.97 9.52 20.07
C ASN A 163 -9.55 10.36 21.29
N GLU A 164 -9.73 9.81 22.50
CA GLU A 164 -9.38 10.47 23.77
C GLU A 164 -7.91 10.32 24.14
N HIS A 165 -7.22 9.31 23.58
CA HIS A 165 -5.84 8.97 23.94
C HIS A 165 -4.94 8.93 22.70
N PRO A 166 -4.60 10.09 22.10
CA PRO A 166 -3.78 10.13 20.91
C PRO A 166 -2.39 9.55 21.14
N LEU A 167 -1.90 8.77 20.19
CA LEU A 167 -0.55 8.23 20.22
C LEU A 167 0.46 9.29 19.79
N ALA A 168 1.56 9.40 20.52
CA ALA A 168 2.66 10.27 20.14
C ALA A 168 3.50 9.70 19.00
N THR A 169 3.50 8.38 18.84
CA THR A 169 4.31 7.68 17.82
C THR A 169 3.62 6.44 17.29
N VAL A 170 3.93 6.07 16.06
CA VAL A 170 3.57 4.77 15.49
C VAL A 170 4.76 4.12 14.78
N THR A 171 4.78 2.80 14.77
CA THR A 171 5.74 2.02 14.00
C THR A 171 5.24 1.86 12.56
N VAL A 172 6.06 2.24 11.60
CA VAL A 172 5.92 1.88 10.20
C VAL A 172 6.85 0.71 9.93
N HIS A 173 6.29 -0.40 9.47
CA HIS A 173 7.02 -1.61 9.18
C HIS A 173 6.50 -2.19 7.87
N TYR A 174 7.36 -2.24 6.84
CA TYR A 174 7.07 -2.78 5.52
C TYR A 174 8.04 -3.88 5.15
N ILE A 175 7.54 -4.82 4.37
CA ILE A 175 8.36 -5.78 3.60
C ILE A 175 8.19 -5.43 2.13
N LEU A 176 9.30 -5.16 1.46
CA LEU A 176 9.35 -4.93 0.02
C LEU A 176 9.69 -6.25 -0.66
N ALA A 177 8.74 -6.80 -1.40
CA ALA A 177 9.00 -7.94 -2.28
C ALA A 177 9.36 -7.40 -3.67
N VAL A 178 10.60 -7.60 -4.09
CA VAL A 178 11.11 -7.21 -5.41
C VAL A 178 11.19 -8.45 -6.28
N VAL A 179 10.34 -8.49 -7.31
CA VAL A 179 10.21 -9.62 -8.23
C VAL A 179 10.75 -9.22 -9.59
N LYS A 180 11.56 -10.09 -10.18
CA LYS A 180 12.01 -9.96 -11.58
C LYS A 180 11.22 -10.90 -12.46
N LYS A 181 10.66 -10.36 -13.56
CA LYS A 181 10.12 -11.19 -14.64
C LYS A 181 11.28 -11.79 -15.41
N PRO A 182 11.31 -13.10 -15.65
CA PRO A 182 12.30 -13.74 -16.50
C PRO A 182 12.40 -13.16 -17.90
#